data_7ac0b3bfadcba54b2d50b44e84cea98c
#
_entry.id   7ac0b3bfadcba54b2d50b44e84cea98c
#
_cell.length_a   1.000
_cell.length_b   1.000
_cell.length_c   1.000
_cell.angle_alpha   90.00
_cell.angle_beta   90.00
_cell.angle_gamma   90.00
#
_symmetry.space_group_name_H-M   'P 1'
#
loop_
_entity.id
_entity.type
_entity.pdbx_description
1 polymer ?
#
loop_
_entity_poly.entity_id
_entity_poly.type
_entity_poly.pdbx_seq_one_letter_code
_entity_poly.pdbx_strand_id
1 'polypeptide(L)'
;MSSAKAVVGSILTGEFRIRPEDMKPGATLADLNIDSLTVVELIEAVGQELGVRISEHEVTQWHTIPDLVATVEAKLAQRSAEPGR
;
A
#
# COMPACT_ATOMS: atom_id res chain seq x y z
N MET A 1 -3.11 16.88 -5.70
CA MET A 1 -3.44 15.85 -4.72
C MET A 1 -2.85 14.52 -5.13
N SER A 2 -2.21 13.84 -4.18
CA SER A 2 -1.67 12.52 -4.46
C SER A 2 -2.76 11.48 -4.31
N SER A 3 -2.89 10.60 -5.30
CA SER A 3 -3.81 9.48 -5.21
C SER A 3 -3.14 8.36 -4.42
N ALA A 4 -3.96 7.44 -3.86
CA ALA A 4 -3.44 6.27 -3.18
C ALA A 4 -2.52 5.47 -4.10
N LYS A 5 -2.93 5.30 -5.35
CA LYS A 5 -2.14 4.57 -6.33
C LYS A 5 -0.77 5.22 -6.55
N ALA A 6 -0.75 6.56 -6.68
CA ALA A 6 0.50 7.28 -6.92
C ALA A 6 1.43 7.17 -5.71
N VAL A 7 0.88 7.30 -4.50
CA VAL A 7 1.69 7.22 -3.28
C VAL A 7 2.25 5.81 -3.11
N VAL A 8 1.42 4.79 -3.27
CA VAL A 8 1.87 3.41 -3.14
C VAL A 8 2.97 3.12 -4.17
N GLY A 9 2.76 3.53 -5.42
CA GLY A 9 3.76 3.33 -6.46
C GLY A 9 5.07 4.03 -6.15
N SER A 10 5.00 5.27 -5.69
CA SER A 10 6.17 6.05 -5.35
C SER A 10 6.97 5.40 -4.21
N ILE A 11 6.28 4.90 -3.20
CA ILE A 11 6.95 4.24 -2.07
C ILE A 11 7.60 2.94 -2.53
N LEU A 12 6.88 2.15 -3.33
CA LEU A 12 7.43 0.89 -3.82
C LEU A 12 8.69 1.13 -4.66
N THR A 13 8.68 2.09 -5.55
CA THR A 13 9.84 2.35 -6.40
C THR A 13 10.96 3.05 -5.65
N GLY A 14 10.62 3.99 -4.76
CA GLY A 14 11.60 4.81 -4.07
C GLY A 14 12.22 4.13 -2.87
N GLU A 15 11.39 3.66 -1.94
CA GLU A 15 11.91 3.11 -0.70
C GLU A 15 12.23 1.62 -0.80
N PHE A 16 11.45 0.88 -1.57
CA PHE A 16 11.62 -0.57 -1.67
C PHE A 16 12.33 -0.97 -2.96
N ARG A 17 12.62 0.02 -3.82
CA ARG A 17 13.43 -0.16 -5.03
C ARG A 17 12.85 -1.20 -5.98
N ILE A 18 11.52 -1.28 -6.02
CA ILE A 18 10.83 -2.14 -6.98
C ILE A 18 10.84 -1.43 -8.33
N ARG A 19 11.21 -2.16 -9.37
CA ARG A 19 11.24 -1.57 -10.70
C ARG A 19 9.82 -1.42 -11.24
N PRO A 20 9.51 -0.29 -11.89
CA PRO A 20 8.15 -0.08 -12.41
C PRO A 20 7.70 -1.21 -13.35
N GLU A 21 8.61 -1.76 -14.12
CA GLU A 21 8.26 -2.84 -15.05
C GLU A 21 7.87 -4.13 -14.37
N ASP A 22 8.23 -4.29 -13.09
CA ASP A 22 7.84 -5.47 -12.31
C ASP A 22 6.50 -5.29 -11.60
N MET A 23 5.96 -4.09 -11.61
CA MET A 23 4.72 -3.77 -10.89
C MET A 23 3.50 -4.08 -11.75
N LYS A 24 3.36 -5.35 -12.12
CA LYS A 24 2.25 -5.80 -12.94
C LYS A 24 1.02 -6.05 -12.07
N PRO A 25 -0.19 -5.79 -12.59
CA PRO A 25 -1.41 -5.94 -11.78
C PRO A 25 -1.60 -7.33 -11.20
N GLY A 26 -1.13 -8.38 -11.88
CA GLY A 26 -1.29 -9.75 -11.40
C GLY A 26 -0.19 -10.21 -10.46
N ALA A 27 0.86 -9.43 -10.28
CA ALA A 27 1.97 -9.82 -9.40
C ALA A 27 1.60 -9.58 -7.95
N THR A 28 1.85 -10.58 -7.09
CA THR A 28 1.67 -10.41 -5.65
C THR A 28 2.89 -9.69 -5.08
N LEU A 29 2.74 -9.19 -3.85
CA LEU A 29 3.89 -8.59 -3.18
C LEU A 29 5.01 -9.60 -3.01
N ALA A 30 4.66 -10.88 -2.76
CA ALA A 30 5.67 -11.94 -2.67
C ALA A 30 6.42 -12.10 -4.00
N ASP A 31 5.76 -11.92 -5.13
CA ASP A 31 6.41 -11.98 -6.43
C ASP A 31 7.44 -10.86 -6.59
N LEU A 32 7.28 -9.79 -5.86
CA LEU A 32 8.20 -8.65 -5.88
C LEU A 32 9.26 -8.75 -4.78
N ASN A 33 9.40 -9.94 -4.20
CA ASN A 33 10.34 -10.21 -3.11
C ASN A 33 10.01 -9.43 -1.82
N ILE A 34 8.74 -9.10 -1.64
CA ILE A 34 8.27 -8.47 -0.40
C ILE A 34 7.66 -9.56 0.46
N ASP A 35 8.38 -9.94 1.52
CA ASP A 35 7.90 -10.98 2.44
C ASP A 35 6.98 -10.37 3.49
N SER A 36 6.47 -11.21 4.40
CA SER A 36 5.50 -10.77 5.40
C SER A 36 6.05 -9.68 6.31
N LEU A 37 7.33 -9.74 6.62
CA LEU A 37 7.95 -8.72 7.47
C LEU A 37 8.07 -7.40 6.72
N THR A 38 8.46 -7.45 5.46
CA THR A 38 8.59 -6.26 4.64
C THR A 38 7.24 -5.63 4.36
N VAL A 39 6.17 -6.45 4.27
CA VAL A 39 4.82 -5.92 4.12
C VAL A 39 4.48 -4.99 5.28
N VAL A 40 4.86 -5.34 6.51
CA VAL A 40 4.60 -4.48 7.66
C VAL A 40 5.28 -3.12 7.47
N GLU A 41 6.52 -3.13 7.01
CA GLU A 41 7.23 -1.87 6.74
C GLU A 41 6.55 -1.06 5.65
N LEU A 42 6.07 -1.75 4.62
CA LEU A 42 5.40 -1.09 3.50
C LEU A 42 4.11 -0.39 3.94
N ILE A 43 3.27 -1.11 4.68
CA ILE A 43 1.99 -0.52 5.11
C ILE A 43 2.21 0.60 6.12
N GLU A 44 3.26 0.54 6.92
CA GLU A 44 3.60 1.63 7.82
C GLU A 44 4.02 2.87 7.03
N ALA A 45 4.84 2.68 6.01
CA ALA A 45 5.29 3.81 5.19
C ALA A 45 4.11 4.46 4.47
N VAL A 46 3.24 3.64 3.88
CA VAL A 46 2.06 4.15 3.18
C VAL A 46 1.13 4.86 4.16
N GLY A 47 0.92 4.26 5.33
CA GLY A 47 0.04 4.83 6.34
C GLY A 47 0.52 6.17 6.83
N GLN A 48 1.84 6.30 7.05
CA GLN A 48 2.41 7.57 7.49
C GLN A 48 2.27 8.65 6.42
N GLU A 49 2.50 8.28 5.18
CA GLU A 49 2.43 9.23 4.08
C GLU A 49 1.01 9.76 3.89
N LEU A 50 0.02 8.91 4.06
CA LEU A 50 -1.38 9.28 3.79
C LEU A 50 -2.19 9.57 5.04
N GLY A 51 -1.59 9.41 6.22
CA GLY A 51 -2.28 9.70 7.47
C GLY A 51 -3.37 8.70 7.80
N VAL A 52 -3.20 7.43 7.42
CA VAL A 52 -4.14 6.38 7.74
C VAL A 52 -3.41 5.25 8.45
N ARG A 53 -4.17 4.42 9.14
CA ARG A 53 -3.62 3.26 9.84
C ARG A 53 -4.07 1.98 9.14
N ILE A 54 -3.11 1.21 8.68
CA ILE A 54 -3.37 -0.04 8.00
C ILE A 54 -2.83 -1.17 8.87
N SER A 55 -3.70 -2.13 9.21
CA SER A 55 -3.33 -3.27 10.03
C SER A 55 -2.60 -4.32 9.18
N GLU A 56 -1.66 -5.00 9.77
CA GLU A 56 -0.93 -6.08 9.10
C GLU A 56 -1.86 -7.25 8.75
N HIS A 57 -3.07 -7.28 9.32
CA HIS A 57 -4.05 -8.31 8.97
C HIS A 57 -4.79 -7.97 7.69
N GLU A 58 -4.74 -6.74 7.25
CA GLU A 58 -5.51 -6.29 6.08
C GLU A 58 -4.74 -6.47 4.79
N VAL A 59 -3.42 -6.54 4.85
CA VAL A 59 -2.56 -6.70 3.67
C VAL A 59 -1.55 -7.79 3.95
N THR A 60 -1.43 -8.73 3.04
CA THR A 60 -0.46 -9.81 3.16
C THR A 60 0.43 -9.85 1.93
N GLN A 61 1.49 -10.65 2.00
CA GLN A 61 2.40 -10.80 0.87
C GLN A 61 1.73 -11.43 -0.35
N TRP A 62 0.57 -12.07 -0.15
CA TRP A 62 -0.15 -12.72 -1.23
C TRP A 62 -1.11 -11.78 -1.96
N HIS A 63 -1.25 -10.56 -1.47
CA HIS A 63 -2.06 -9.55 -2.15
C HIS A 63 -1.26 -8.91 -3.29
N THR A 64 -1.98 -8.41 -4.29
CA THR A 64 -1.37 -7.69 -5.40
C THR A 64 -1.29 -6.20 -5.07
N ILE A 65 -0.60 -5.43 -5.92
CA ILE A 65 -0.55 -3.98 -5.76
C ILE A 65 -1.95 -3.36 -5.86
N PRO A 66 -2.80 -3.76 -6.84
CA PRO A 66 -4.18 -3.25 -6.85
C PRO A 66 -4.95 -3.55 -5.57
N ASP A 67 -4.72 -4.74 -4.97
CA ASP A 67 -5.36 -5.06 -3.69
C ASP A 67 -4.91 -4.10 -2.59
N LEU A 68 -3.62 -3.80 -2.54
CA LEU A 68 -3.09 -2.85 -1.57
C LEU A 68 -3.68 -1.47 -1.77
N VAL A 69 -3.71 -1.01 -3.02
CA VAL A 69 -4.29 0.29 -3.35
C VAL A 69 -5.75 0.36 -2.93
N ALA A 70 -6.51 -0.71 -3.20
CA ALA A 70 -7.93 -0.75 -2.81
C ALA A 70 -8.10 -0.65 -1.29
N THR A 71 -7.25 -1.34 -0.53
CA THR A 71 -7.29 -1.26 0.93
C THR A 71 -6.99 0.15 1.41
N VAL A 72 -5.98 0.78 0.81
CA VAL A 72 -5.62 2.15 1.18
C VAL A 72 -6.75 3.11 0.86
N GLU A 73 -7.36 2.96 -0.31
CA GLU A 73 -8.47 3.83 -0.71
C GLU A 73 -9.66 3.67 0.23
N ALA A 74 -9.93 2.45 0.67
CA ALA A 74 -11.01 2.22 1.64
C ALA A 74 -10.72 2.91 2.97
N LYS A 75 -9.46 2.89 3.42
CA LYS A 75 -9.07 3.58 4.64
C LYS A 75 -9.22 5.09 4.51
N LEU A 76 -8.83 5.63 3.36
CA LEU A 76 -8.98 7.06 3.11
C LEU A 76 -10.46 7.46 3.10
N ALA A 77 -11.31 6.64 2.50
CA ALA A 77 -12.74 6.90 2.46
C ALA A 77 -13.34 6.86 3.87
N GLN A 78 -12.93 5.90 4.70
CA GLN A 78 -13.40 5.81 6.07
C GLN A 78 -13.01 7.04 6.86
N ARG A 79 -11.77 7.51 6.67
CA ARG A 79 -11.28 8.69 7.36
C ARG A 79 -12.08 9.92 6.96
N SER A 80 -12.36 10.06 5.67
CA SER A 80 -13.13 11.19 5.16
C SER A 80 -14.56 11.16 5.65
N ALA A 81 -15.11 9.97 5.90
CA ALA A 81 -16.50 9.81 6.32
C ALA A 81 -16.70 10.03 7.81
N GLU A 82 -15.65 10.11 8.61
CA GLU A 82 -15.78 10.30 10.04
C GLU A 82 -16.23 11.71 10.37
N PRO A 83 -17.40 11.86 10.97
CA PRO A 83 -17.91 13.19 11.27
C PRO A 83 -17.22 13.79 12.48
N GLY A 84 -17.11 15.10 12.51
CA GLY A 84 -16.72 15.84 13.71
C GLY A 84 -15.30 15.66 14.18
N ARG A 85 -14.42 15.27 13.33
CA ARG A 85 -13.02 15.14 13.72
C ARG A 85 -12.25 16.39 13.49
#